data_2fba00d87247af09bc08f737fc3a9bdb
#
_entry.id   2fba00d87247af09bc08f737fc3a9bdb
#
_cell.length_a   1.000
_cell.length_b   1.000
_cell.length_c   1.000
_cell.angle_alpha   90.00
_cell.angle_beta   90.00
_cell.angle_gamma   90.00
#
_symmetry.space_group_name_H-M   'P 1'
#
loop_
_entity.id
_entity.type
_entity.pdbx_description
1 polymer ?
#
loop_
_entity_poly.entity_id
_entity_poly.type
_entity_poly.pdbx_seq_one_letter_code
_entity_poly.pdbx_strand_id
1 'polypeptide(L)'
;MDCTLTIQETSLAAKCIDIALRNGAQKARVTLNKSCMDLIGTLNGEVDKVSHCLDRSISIALFVDGKYGSFSINRLERSILEDFIGKAVATVRLLAPDSCRDLPDPARTAHDALTGRELGLYDESCLSMDADKRLAIALGASVFKDTAPDGAWTLISEEGEYSDSVFDSLVLDSQGLSCRHTETSFEYGVEMTVADAEGNKFSGYWWNSTPRLEGLGAEGIGRRALERAVAQIGPGRVRSGKYRCVIDSECASRLLTPLLNALGGYAIQQNNSFLLDSLGKKVFHEGLTVRDVGRRPGETGSRLFDSEGVATCERDIITGGVVNEYFINTYMAAKMGMAPTVEDAIRPRVMPWPEEGLDREAIMKMCGDGILVTGFNGGNSNAATGDYSFGIEGFEFKDGRITRPVREMLMTGNLVTLWNSLLAAGDDARRCLSRLTPTLAFEAVDISGE
;
A
#
# COMPACT_ATOMS: atom_id res chain seq x y z
N MET A 1 -17.79 -19.60 10.29
CA MET A 1 -16.46 -19.81 10.88
C MET A 1 -16.03 -18.50 11.51
N ASP A 2 -15.35 -18.51 12.67
CA ASP A 2 -14.96 -17.25 13.31
C ASP A 2 -13.72 -16.68 12.60
N CYS A 3 -13.87 -15.57 11.89
CA CYS A 3 -12.79 -14.93 11.14
C CYS A 3 -11.88 -14.05 12.00
N THR A 4 -12.28 -13.77 13.26
CA THR A 4 -11.46 -13.04 14.23
C THR A 4 -10.75 -13.98 15.19
N LEU A 5 -9.76 -13.48 15.91
CA LEU A 5 -9.02 -14.21 16.93
C LEU A 5 -9.93 -14.55 18.11
N THR A 6 -10.01 -15.82 18.44
CA THR A 6 -10.76 -16.33 19.60
C THR A 6 -9.97 -16.13 20.89
N ILE A 7 -10.69 -16.18 22.03
CA ILE A 7 -10.06 -16.14 23.36
C ILE A 7 -9.07 -17.29 23.56
N GLN A 8 -9.34 -18.45 22.96
CA GLN A 8 -8.43 -19.60 23.05
C GLN A 8 -7.14 -19.34 22.28
N GLU A 9 -7.21 -18.76 21.06
CA GLU A 9 -6.06 -18.42 20.22
C GLU A 9 -5.20 -17.33 20.89
N THR A 10 -5.82 -16.27 21.41
CA THR A 10 -5.11 -15.19 22.12
C THR A 10 -4.45 -15.69 23.41
N SER A 11 -5.13 -16.55 24.19
CA SER A 11 -4.53 -17.19 25.36
C SER A 11 -3.37 -18.11 25.01
N LEU A 12 -3.42 -18.79 23.86
CA LEU A 12 -2.33 -19.64 23.38
C LEU A 12 -1.10 -18.80 22.97
N ALA A 13 -1.31 -17.67 22.29
CA ALA A 13 -0.24 -16.73 21.96
C ALA A 13 0.49 -16.21 23.22
N ALA A 14 -0.24 -15.85 24.27
CA ALA A 14 0.34 -15.46 25.55
C ALA A 14 1.18 -16.59 26.17
N LYS A 15 0.69 -17.84 26.13
CA LYS A 15 1.45 -19.00 26.61
C LYS A 15 2.74 -19.25 25.83
N CYS A 16 2.81 -18.87 24.56
CA CYS A 16 4.05 -19.01 23.77
C CYS A 16 5.19 -18.17 24.38
N ILE A 17 4.90 -17.00 24.93
CA ILE A 17 5.90 -16.19 25.67
C ILE A 17 6.39 -16.95 26.90
N ASP A 18 5.48 -17.48 27.73
CA ASP A 18 5.86 -18.25 28.93
C ASP A 18 6.69 -19.49 28.57
N ILE A 19 6.34 -20.17 27.47
CA ILE A 19 7.09 -21.33 26.97
C ILE A 19 8.49 -20.91 26.56
N ALA A 20 8.65 -19.80 25.83
CA ALA A 20 9.94 -19.28 25.41
C ALA A 20 10.84 -18.94 26.61
N LEU A 21 10.32 -18.24 27.61
CA LEU A 21 11.05 -17.85 28.81
C LEU A 21 11.47 -19.08 29.62
N ARG A 22 10.59 -20.08 29.79
CA ARG A 22 10.92 -21.35 30.49
C ARG A 22 11.98 -22.17 29.78
N ASN A 23 12.10 -22.06 28.44
CA ASN A 23 13.15 -22.70 27.65
C ASN A 23 14.47 -21.91 27.64
N GLY A 24 14.50 -20.74 28.32
CA GLY A 24 15.72 -19.96 28.54
C GLY A 24 15.87 -18.76 27.59
N ALA A 25 14.82 -18.29 26.92
CA ALA A 25 14.83 -16.99 26.28
C ALA A 25 14.80 -15.89 27.37
N GLN A 26 15.57 -14.81 27.21
CA GLN A 26 15.54 -13.65 28.10
C GLN A 26 14.39 -12.72 27.75
N LYS A 27 14.08 -12.62 26.45
CA LYS A 27 12.94 -11.86 25.92
C LYS A 27 12.29 -12.61 24.76
N ALA A 28 11.01 -12.38 24.54
CA ALA A 28 10.26 -12.92 23.41
C ALA A 28 9.19 -11.93 22.95
N ARG A 29 8.91 -11.91 21.66
CA ARG A 29 7.72 -11.27 21.07
C ARG A 29 6.96 -12.29 20.25
N VAL A 30 5.65 -12.27 20.35
CA VAL A 30 4.75 -13.15 19.62
C VAL A 30 3.78 -12.29 18.80
N THR A 31 3.68 -12.58 17.53
CA THR A 31 2.65 -12.02 16.64
C THR A 31 1.73 -13.15 16.19
N LEU A 32 0.46 -13.06 16.53
CA LEU A 32 -0.59 -13.98 16.07
C LEU A 32 -1.44 -13.26 15.03
N ASN A 33 -1.46 -13.78 13.82
CA ASN A 33 -2.28 -13.28 12.72
C ASN A 33 -3.35 -14.28 12.33
N LYS A 34 -4.52 -13.78 11.97
CA LYS A 34 -5.60 -14.53 11.36
C LYS A 34 -6.21 -13.71 10.23
N SER A 35 -6.36 -14.31 9.07
CA SER A 35 -7.03 -13.70 7.93
C SER A 35 -8.07 -14.66 7.34
N CYS A 36 -9.20 -14.12 6.96
CA CYS A 36 -10.26 -14.83 6.27
C CYS A 36 -10.64 -14.00 5.05
N MET A 37 -10.69 -14.60 3.88
CA MET A 37 -11.03 -13.94 2.63
C MET A 37 -11.96 -14.81 1.80
N ASP A 38 -13.03 -14.22 1.32
CA ASP A 38 -13.90 -14.77 0.29
C ASP A 38 -13.77 -13.95 -0.99
N LEU A 39 -13.76 -14.64 -2.14
CA LEU A 39 -13.58 -14.00 -3.44
C LEU A 39 -14.53 -14.64 -4.46
N ILE A 40 -15.17 -13.80 -5.27
CA ILE A 40 -15.95 -14.21 -6.44
C ILE A 40 -15.40 -13.47 -7.66
N GLY A 41 -14.83 -14.23 -8.60
CA GLY A 41 -14.46 -13.75 -9.93
C GLY A 41 -15.59 -13.97 -10.91
N THR A 42 -15.80 -13.00 -11.80
CA THR A 42 -16.78 -13.06 -12.87
C THR A 42 -16.11 -12.86 -14.23
N LEU A 43 -16.63 -13.53 -15.24
CA LEU A 43 -16.24 -13.37 -16.63
C LEU A 43 -17.50 -13.16 -17.46
N ASN A 44 -17.59 -12.01 -18.14
CA ASN A 44 -18.70 -11.66 -19.04
C ASN A 44 -20.10 -11.76 -18.38
N GLY A 45 -20.18 -11.34 -17.10
CA GLY A 45 -21.41 -11.37 -16.32
C GLY A 45 -21.83 -12.75 -15.83
N GLU A 46 -20.94 -13.72 -15.83
CA GLU A 46 -21.13 -15.06 -15.27
C GLU A 46 -20.04 -15.36 -14.24
N VAL A 47 -20.35 -16.23 -13.28
CA VAL A 47 -19.36 -16.65 -12.27
C VAL A 47 -18.29 -17.52 -12.93
N ASP A 48 -17.03 -17.13 -12.76
CA ASP A 48 -15.86 -17.86 -13.25
C ASP A 48 -15.12 -18.56 -12.11
N LYS A 49 -14.98 -17.88 -10.96
CA LYS A 49 -14.17 -18.36 -9.84
C LYS A 49 -14.83 -18.07 -8.50
N VAL A 50 -14.76 -19.03 -7.58
CA VAL A 50 -15.10 -18.83 -6.16
C VAL A 50 -13.94 -19.35 -5.32
N SER A 51 -13.47 -18.55 -4.36
CA SER A 51 -12.39 -18.92 -3.46
C SER A 51 -12.72 -18.54 -2.03
N HIS A 52 -12.37 -19.39 -1.08
CA HIS A 52 -12.39 -19.11 0.34
C HIS A 52 -11.02 -19.46 0.93
N CYS A 53 -10.43 -18.53 1.66
CA CYS A 53 -9.13 -18.71 2.30
C CYS A 53 -9.23 -18.33 3.77
N LEU A 54 -8.82 -19.24 4.63
CA LEU A 54 -8.61 -18.98 6.06
C LEU A 54 -7.16 -19.30 6.38
N ASP A 55 -6.39 -18.32 6.76
CA ASP A 55 -5.02 -18.47 7.21
C ASP A 55 -4.84 -17.97 8.63
N ARG A 56 -3.93 -18.62 9.37
CA ARG A 56 -3.53 -18.22 10.70
C ARG A 56 -2.09 -18.65 10.97
N SER A 57 -1.35 -17.78 11.64
CA SER A 57 0.05 -18.04 11.94
C SER A 57 0.47 -17.39 13.25
N ILE A 58 1.41 -18.04 13.94
CA ILE A 58 2.18 -17.47 15.03
C ILE A 58 3.60 -17.25 14.53
N SER A 59 4.07 -16.01 14.66
CA SER A 59 5.50 -15.67 14.54
C SER A 59 6.04 -15.37 15.92
N ILE A 60 7.21 -15.94 16.24
CA ILE A 60 7.88 -15.72 17.51
C ILE A 60 9.30 -15.21 17.30
N ALA A 61 9.59 -14.05 17.85
CA ALA A 61 10.95 -13.49 17.92
C ALA A 61 11.54 -13.80 19.29
N LEU A 62 12.73 -14.39 19.30
CA LEU A 62 13.41 -14.91 20.49
C LEU A 62 14.75 -14.22 20.69
N PHE A 63 15.01 -13.80 21.91
CA PHE A 63 16.28 -13.22 22.35
C PHE A 63 16.92 -14.15 23.38
N VAL A 64 18.00 -14.80 23.00
CA VAL A 64 18.64 -15.88 23.76
C VAL A 64 20.14 -15.67 23.79
N ASP A 65 20.73 -15.44 24.97
CA ASP A 65 22.17 -15.28 25.19
C ASP A 65 22.83 -14.23 24.27
N GLY A 66 22.17 -13.07 24.11
CA GLY A 66 22.59 -11.98 23.20
C GLY A 66 22.45 -12.27 21.71
N LYS A 67 21.67 -13.28 21.35
CA LYS A 67 21.38 -13.73 19.98
C LYS A 67 19.91 -13.59 19.69
N TYR A 68 19.57 -13.47 18.40
CA TYR A 68 18.23 -13.25 17.93
C TYR A 68 17.84 -14.24 16.83
N GLY A 69 16.60 -14.69 16.85
CA GLY A 69 15.98 -15.44 15.77
C GLY A 69 14.48 -15.25 15.74
N SER A 70 13.91 -15.28 14.54
CA SER A 70 12.46 -15.21 14.33
C SER A 70 12.00 -16.44 13.56
N PHE A 71 10.90 -17.04 14.00
CA PHE A 71 10.35 -18.28 13.46
C PHE A 71 8.84 -18.15 13.34
N SER A 72 8.24 -18.81 12.33
CA SER A 72 6.79 -18.79 12.12
C SER A 72 6.25 -20.19 11.97
N ILE A 73 5.03 -20.41 12.44
CA ILE A 73 4.30 -21.66 12.34
C ILE A 73 2.79 -21.38 12.18
N ASN A 74 2.10 -22.19 11.39
CA ASN A 74 0.66 -22.12 11.19
C ASN A 74 -0.15 -23.21 11.92
N ARG A 75 0.54 -24.08 12.65
CA ARG A 75 -0.07 -25.13 13.49
C ARG A 75 -0.13 -24.65 14.94
N LEU A 76 -1.35 -24.42 15.44
CA LEU A 76 -1.60 -23.78 16.73
C LEU A 76 -1.95 -24.79 17.86
N GLU A 77 -1.69 -26.08 17.67
CA GLU A 77 -1.87 -27.07 18.74
C GLU A 77 -0.78 -26.89 19.81
N ARG A 78 -1.20 -26.85 21.08
CA ARG A 78 -0.32 -26.54 22.21
C ARG A 78 0.94 -27.40 22.26
N SER A 79 0.82 -28.71 22.09
CA SER A 79 1.96 -29.64 22.14
C SER A 79 2.95 -29.41 21.00
N ILE A 80 2.47 -28.99 19.83
CA ILE A 80 3.31 -28.64 18.69
C ILE A 80 4.06 -27.35 18.95
N LEU A 81 3.39 -26.35 19.51
CA LEU A 81 4.01 -25.07 19.85
C LEU A 81 5.07 -25.23 20.95
N GLU A 82 4.85 -26.06 21.96
CA GLU A 82 5.84 -26.35 23.00
C GLU A 82 7.13 -26.94 22.41
N ASP A 83 7.03 -27.94 21.56
CA ASP A 83 8.17 -28.56 20.86
C ASP A 83 8.86 -27.58 19.89
N PHE A 84 8.05 -26.85 19.10
CA PHE A 84 8.53 -25.86 18.14
C PHE A 84 9.35 -24.75 18.82
N ILE A 85 8.81 -24.16 19.90
CA ILE A 85 9.49 -23.07 20.63
C ILE A 85 10.77 -23.59 21.31
N GLY A 86 10.73 -24.79 21.90
CA GLY A 86 11.93 -25.41 22.49
C GLY A 86 13.04 -25.59 21.45
N LYS A 87 12.72 -26.09 20.26
CA LYS A 87 13.67 -26.20 19.14
C LYS A 87 14.15 -24.85 18.63
N ALA A 88 13.26 -23.87 18.54
CA ALA A 88 13.59 -22.51 18.13
C ALA A 88 14.59 -21.85 19.08
N VAL A 89 14.37 -21.93 20.40
CA VAL A 89 15.33 -21.45 21.43
C VAL A 89 16.67 -22.12 21.28
N ALA A 90 16.69 -23.48 21.12
CA ALA A 90 17.94 -24.20 20.90
C ALA A 90 18.66 -23.74 19.62
N THR A 91 17.93 -23.47 18.56
CA THR A 91 18.48 -22.97 17.29
C THR A 91 19.10 -21.59 17.46
N VAL A 92 18.41 -20.67 18.18
CA VAL A 92 18.94 -19.29 18.40
C VAL A 92 20.29 -19.35 19.12
N ARG A 93 20.48 -20.28 20.05
CA ARG A 93 21.78 -20.46 20.73
C ARG A 93 22.95 -20.79 19.80
N LEU A 94 22.67 -21.28 18.59
CA LEU A 94 23.70 -21.60 17.61
C LEU A 94 24.02 -20.42 16.66
N LEU A 95 23.20 -19.35 16.69
CA LEU A 95 23.42 -18.19 15.85
C LEU A 95 24.56 -17.29 16.37
N ALA A 96 25.01 -16.37 15.52
CA ALA A 96 25.95 -15.33 15.94
C ALA A 96 25.26 -14.32 16.87
N PRO A 97 25.97 -13.78 17.88
CA PRO A 97 25.43 -12.72 18.71
C PRO A 97 25.24 -11.43 17.93
N ASP A 98 24.18 -10.69 18.25
CA ASP A 98 23.88 -9.37 17.68
C ASP A 98 23.33 -8.47 18.80
N SER A 99 24.21 -7.68 19.40
CA SER A 99 23.89 -6.79 20.52
C SER A 99 22.94 -5.64 20.17
N CYS A 100 22.69 -5.41 18.87
CA CYS A 100 21.75 -4.39 18.41
C CYS A 100 20.29 -4.88 18.41
N ARG A 101 20.06 -6.19 18.54
CA ARG A 101 18.72 -6.79 18.57
C ARG A 101 18.11 -6.71 19.94
N ASP A 102 17.01 -5.99 20.08
CA ASP A 102 16.21 -5.93 21.30
C ASP A 102 14.74 -5.69 21.00
N LEU A 103 13.88 -5.81 22.02
CA LEU A 103 12.51 -5.31 22.00
C LEU A 103 12.52 -3.77 22.09
N PRO A 104 11.48 -3.09 21.54
CA PRO A 104 11.34 -1.65 21.69
C PRO A 104 11.21 -1.26 23.18
N ASP A 105 11.59 -0.02 23.48
CA ASP A 105 11.34 0.56 24.80
C ASP A 105 9.82 0.53 25.09
N PRO A 106 9.35 -0.05 26.21
CA PRO A 106 7.95 -0.08 26.59
C PRO A 106 7.25 1.28 26.55
N ALA A 107 7.97 2.36 26.87
CA ALA A 107 7.42 3.72 26.83
C ALA A 107 7.04 4.18 25.40
N ARG A 108 7.54 3.53 24.37
CA ARG A 108 7.25 3.82 22.98
C ARG A 108 6.15 2.94 22.39
N THR A 109 5.76 1.89 23.08
CA THR A 109 4.76 0.94 22.57
C THR A 109 3.34 1.47 22.67
N ALA A 110 2.44 0.95 21.85
CA ALA A 110 1.04 1.36 21.85
C ALA A 110 0.31 0.76 23.05
N HIS A 111 -0.24 1.61 23.90
CA HIS A 111 -1.04 1.20 25.07
C HIS A 111 -2.54 1.41 24.83
N ASP A 112 -2.94 1.93 23.70
CA ASP A 112 -4.31 2.27 23.31
C ASP A 112 -4.91 1.35 22.23
N ALA A 113 -4.21 0.29 21.85
CA ALA A 113 -4.62 -0.69 20.84
C ALA A 113 -5.08 -2.02 21.49
N LEU A 114 -6.11 -1.96 22.36
CA LEU A 114 -6.48 -3.06 23.25
C LEU A 114 -7.43 -4.09 22.62
N THR A 115 -8.40 -3.60 21.85
CA THR A 115 -9.47 -4.42 21.26
C THR A 115 -9.26 -4.72 19.79
N GLY A 116 -8.43 -3.89 19.12
CA GLY A 116 -8.20 -3.89 17.68
C GLY A 116 -9.28 -3.13 16.90
N ARG A 117 -10.29 -2.56 17.57
CA ARG A 117 -11.43 -1.87 16.94
C ARG A 117 -11.44 -0.36 17.17
N GLU A 118 -10.43 0.18 17.79
CA GLU A 118 -10.33 1.60 18.19
C GLU A 118 -10.37 2.54 16.99
N LEU A 119 -9.86 2.11 15.83
CA LEU A 119 -9.90 2.90 14.60
C LEU A 119 -11.19 2.73 13.77
N GLY A 120 -12.14 1.91 14.22
CA GLY A 120 -13.41 1.69 13.51
C GLY A 120 -13.25 1.11 12.10
N LEU A 121 -12.18 0.33 11.86
CA LEU A 121 -11.89 -0.31 10.58
C LEU A 121 -12.58 -1.67 10.41
N TYR A 122 -13.20 -2.19 11.45
CA TYR A 122 -13.92 -3.44 11.41
C TYR A 122 -15.42 -3.20 11.21
N ASP A 123 -15.98 -3.79 10.18
CA ASP A 123 -17.41 -3.76 9.86
C ASP A 123 -18.05 -5.11 10.22
N GLU A 124 -19.01 -5.09 11.17
CA GLU A 124 -19.72 -6.29 11.59
C GLU A 124 -20.61 -6.89 10.50
N SER A 125 -20.90 -6.17 9.43
CA SER A 125 -21.64 -6.69 8.29
C SER A 125 -20.96 -7.91 7.63
N CYS A 126 -19.62 -8.04 7.78
CA CYS A 126 -18.87 -9.22 7.32
C CYS A 126 -19.39 -10.53 7.93
N LEU A 127 -19.93 -10.49 9.15
CA LEU A 127 -20.50 -11.66 9.82
C LEU A 127 -21.80 -12.15 9.16
N SER A 128 -22.49 -11.27 8.45
CA SER A 128 -23.75 -11.56 7.75
C SER A 128 -23.57 -11.74 6.23
N MET A 129 -22.32 -11.70 5.73
CA MET A 129 -22.02 -11.95 4.33
C MET A 129 -22.10 -13.45 4.05
N ASP A 130 -23.11 -13.85 3.29
CA ASP A 130 -23.26 -15.18 2.75
C ASP A 130 -22.90 -15.23 1.26
N ALA A 131 -22.90 -16.44 0.69
CA ALA A 131 -22.55 -16.64 -0.73
C ALA A 131 -23.51 -15.89 -1.68
N ASP A 132 -24.80 -15.82 -1.32
CA ASP A 132 -25.80 -15.19 -2.19
C ASP A 132 -25.61 -13.67 -2.22
N LYS A 133 -25.28 -13.03 -1.09
CA LYS A 133 -24.97 -11.59 -1.05
C LYS A 133 -23.70 -11.26 -1.82
N ARG A 134 -22.63 -12.04 -1.65
CA ARG A 134 -21.39 -11.87 -2.42
C ARG A 134 -21.63 -11.99 -3.91
N LEU A 135 -22.40 -13.03 -4.29
CA LEU A 135 -22.79 -13.25 -5.68
C LEU A 135 -23.62 -12.10 -6.24
N ALA A 136 -24.58 -11.58 -5.46
CA ALA A 136 -25.39 -10.45 -5.87
C ALA A 136 -24.57 -9.19 -6.12
N ILE A 137 -23.55 -8.92 -5.28
CA ILE A 137 -22.63 -7.78 -5.49
C ILE A 137 -21.78 -8.00 -6.74
N ALA A 138 -21.16 -9.18 -6.88
CA ALA A 138 -20.26 -9.48 -7.99
C ALA A 138 -20.98 -9.41 -9.35
N LEU A 139 -22.19 -9.97 -9.47
CA LEU A 139 -22.95 -9.96 -10.70
C LEU A 139 -23.70 -8.65 -10.92
N GLY A 140 -24.17 -7.98 -9.86
CA GLY A 140 -24.92 -6.74 -9.94
C GLY A 140 -24.08 -5.55 -10.43
N ALA A 141 -22.77 -5.63 -10.34
CA ALA A 141 -21.85 -4.61 -10.82
C ALA A 141 -21.41 -4.82 -12.29
N SER A 142 -21.71 -6.00 -12.89
CA SER A 142 -21.40 -6.28 -14.30
C SER A 142 -22.22 -5.42 -15.24
N VAL A 143 -21.58 -4.90 -16.28
CA VAL A 143 -22.22 -4.14 -17.36
C VAL A 143 -22.11 -4.84 -18.72
N PHE A 144 -21.56 -6.05 -18.76
CA PHE A 144 -21.28 -6.78 -20.00
C PHE A 144 -22.53 -6.96 -20.86
N LYS A 145 -23.64 -7.43 -20.26
CA LYS A 145 -24.89 -7.73 -20.96
C LYS A 145 -25.64 -6.48 -21.42
N ASP A 146 -25.39 -5.35 -20.77
CA ASP A 146 -26.04 -4.06 -21.03
C ASP A 146 -25.22 -3.17 -21.98
N THR A 147 -24.01 -3.62 -22.36
CA THR A 147 -23.11 -2.88 -23.23
C THR A 147 -23.35 -3.26 -24.69
N ALA A 148 -23.95 -2.36 -25.45
CA ALA A 148 -24.11 -2.51 -26.90
C ALA A 148 -22.85 -2.01 -27.64
N PRO A 149 -22.42 -2.70 -28.72
CA PRO A 149 -21.40 -2.17 -29.62
C PRO A 149 -21.84 -0.85 -30.23
N ASP A 150 -20.96 0.13 -30.33
CA ASP A 150 -21.29 1.43 -30.95
C ASP A 150 -20.80 1.54 -32.41
N GLY A 151 -20.32 0.46 -33.01
CA GLY A 151 -19.80 0.38 -34.38
C GLY A 151 -18.33 0.77 -34.53
N ALA A 152 -17.74 1.50 -33.58
CA ALA A 152 -16.33 1.89 -33.59
C ALA A 152 -15.47 0.87 -32.82
N TRP A 153 -16.05 0.13 -31.88
CA TRP A 153 -15.38 -0.88 -31.08
C TRP A 153 -16.35 -2.00 -30.66
N THR A 154 -15.79 -3.12 -30.21
CA THR A 154 -16.56 -4.25 -29.65
C THR A 154 -16.01 -4.60 -28.28
N LEU A 155 -16.91 -4.93 -27.33
CA LEU A 155 -16.51 -5.45 -26.01
C LEU A 155 -16.09 -6.91 -26.19
N ILE A 156 -14.87 -7.24 -25.76
CA ILE A 156 -14.28 -8.58 -25.85
C ILE A 156 -14.46 -9.35 -24.55
N SER A 157 -14.11 -8.73 -23.42
CA SER A 157 -14.27 -9.36 -22.10
C SER A 157 -14.53 -8.32 -21.02
N GLU A 158 -15.25 -8.78 -19.99
CA GLU A 158 -15.35 -8.15 -18.68
C GLU A 158 -14.87 -9.14 -17.64
N GLU A 159 -13.81 -8.83 -16.95
CA GLU A 159 -13.25 -9.62 -15.85
C GLU A 159 -13.47 -8.85 -14.53
N GLY A 160 -14.46 -9.30 -13.74
CA GLY A 160 -14.80 -8.69 -12.45
C GLY A 160 -14.30 -9.55 -11.29
N GLU A 161 -13.90 -8.91 -10.21
CA GLU A 161 -13.53 -9.59 -8.97
C GLU A 161 -14.09 -8.84 -7.77
N TYR A 162 -14.96 -9.49 -7.01
CA TYR A 162 -15.39 -9.07 -5.69
C TYR A 162 -14.64 -9.87 -4.63
N SER A 163 -14.16 -9.20 -3.59
CA SER A 163 -13.65 -9.88 -2.40
C SER A 163 -14.06 -9.16 -1.13
N ASP A 164 -14.24 -9.93 -0.07
CA ASP A 164 -14.27 -9.40 1.30
C ASP A 164 -13.30 -10.16 2.18
N SER A 165 -12.69 -9.45 3.13
CA SER A 165 -11.72 -10.05 4.03
C SER A 165 -11.83 -9.49 5.45
N VAL A 166 -11.40 -10.31 6.40
CA VAL A 166 -11.14 -9.94 7.79
C VAL A 166 -9.68 -10.22 8.09
N PHE A 167 -8.98 -9.24 8.62
CA PHE A 167 -7.64 -9.39 9.16
C PHE A 167 -7.64 -9.04 10.64
N ASP A 168 -7.07 -9.92 11.47
CA ASP A 168 -6.95 -9.72 12.91
C ASP A 168 -5.55 -10.11 13.39
N SER A 169 -4.85 -9.17 14.00
CA SER A 169 -3.47 -9.30 14.43
C SER A 169 -3.33 -8.93 15.90
N LEU A 170 -2.62 -9.78 16.66
CA LEU A 170 -2.27 -9.55 18.05
C LEU A 170 -0.75 -9.62 18.22
N VAL A 171 -0.16 -8.57 18.78
CA VAL A 171 1.28 -8.51 19.12
C VAL A 171 1.42 -8.48 20.64
N LEU A 172 2.18 -9.43 21.16
CA LEU A 172 2.50 -9.58 22.58
C LEU A 172 4.00 -9.63 22.76
N ASP A 173 4.52 -9.12 23.87
CA ASP A 173 5.92 -9.35 24.23
C ASP A 173 6.12 -9.67 25.73
N SER A 174 7.34 -10.07 26.06
CA SER A 174 7.72 -10.40 27.43
C SER A 174 7.91 -9.19 28.35
N GLN A 175 7.79 -7.96 27.84
CA GLN A 175 7.85 -6.70 28.60
C GLN A 175 6.45 -6.17 28.94
N GLY A 176 5.39 -6.88 28.52
CA GLY A 176 4.01 -6.56 28.83
C GLY A 176 3.23 -5.88 27.70
N LEU A 177 3.81 -5.79 26.51
CA LEU A 177 3.09 -5.32 25.33
C LEU A 177 1.89 -6.24 25.04
N SER A 178 0.75 -5.65 24.73
CA SER A 178 -0.42 -6.32 24.18
C SER A 178 -1.18 -5.36 23.28
N CYS A 179 -0.99 -5.47 21.98
CA CYS A 179 -1.61 -4.65 20.96
C CYS A 179 -2.41 -5.51 19.99
N ARG A 180 -3.63 -5.09 19.68
CA ARG A 180 -4.49 -5.76 18.69
C ARG A 180 -4.94 -4.80 17.60
N HIS A 181 -5.03 -5.30 16.37
CA HIS A 181 -5.58 -4.59 15.22
C HIS A 181 -6.51 -5.52 14.46
N THR A 182 -7.74 -5.06 14.21
CA THR A 182 -8.74 -5.82 13.47
C THR A 182 -9.34 -4.91 12.40
N GLU A 183 -9.32 -5.36 11.16
CA GLU A 183 -9.90 -4.63 10.03
C GLU A 183 -10.67 -5.56 9.10
N THR A 184 -11.64 -5.01 8.40
CA THR A 184 -12.30 -5.61 7.25
C THR A 184 -11.91 -4.87 5.99
N SER A 185 -11.95 -5.54 4.86
CA SER A 185 -11.86 -4.93 3.54
C SER A 185 -12.94 -5.50 2.64
N PHE A 186 -13.62 -4.64 1.92
CA PHE A 186 -14.53 -4.98 0.85
C PHE A 186 -13.97 -4.35 -0.42
N GLU A 187 -13.78 -5.14 -1.45
CA GLU A 187 -13.14 -4.71 -2.67
C GLU A 187 -13.93 -5.20 -3.90
N TYR A 188 -14.05 -4.36 -4.89
CA TYR A 188 -14.54 -4.72 -6.21
C TYR A 188 -13.71 -4.05 -7.29
N GLY A 189 -13.23 -4.84 -8.24
CA GLY A 189 -12.46 -4.39 -9.39
C GLY A 189 -12.97 -5.01 -10.67
N VAL A 190 -12.83 -4.29 -11.79
CA VAL A 190 -13.20 -4.75 -13.13
C VAL A 190 -12.14 -4.36 -14.13
N GLU A 191 -11.74 -5.30 -14.97
CA GLU A 191 -11.01 -5.06 -16.21
C GLU A 191 -11.93 -5.27 -17.40
N MET A 192 -12.00 -4.26 -18.27
CA MET A 192 -12.71 -4.30 -19.54
C MET A 192 -11.73 -4.35 -20.68
N THR A 193 -11.91 -5.27 -21.62
CA THR A 193 -11.16 -5.33 -22.86
C THR A 193 -12.07 -5.06 -24.04
N VAL A 194 -11.71 -4.06 -24.85
CA VAL A 194 -12.38 -3.73 -26.11
C VAL A 194 -11.46 -3.96 -27.29
N ALA A 195 -12.01 -4.21 -28.47
CA ALA A 195 -11.28 -4.23 -29.73
C ALA A 195 -11.77 -3.15 -30.67
N ASP A 196 -10.86 -2.47 -31.38
CA ASP A 196 -11.18 -1.56 -32.47
C ASP A 196 -11.56 -2.31 -33.76
N ALA A 197 -11.85 -1.58 -34.82
CA ALA A 197 -12.23 -2.14 -36.12
C ALA A 197 -11.11 -2.98 -36.78
N GLU A 198 -9.84 -2.72 -36.43
CA GLU A 198 -8.65 -3.42 -36.90
C GLU A 198 -8.36 -4.67 -36.04
N GLY A 199 -9.07 -4.86 -34.93
CA GLY A 199 -8.88 -5.99 -34.01
C GLY A 199 -7.79 -5.76 -32.94
N ASN A 200 -7.26 -4.54 -32.81
CA ASN A 200 -6.35 -4.20 -31.72
C ASN A 200 -7.12 -4.15 -30.40
N LYS A 201 -6.53 -4.68 -29.33
CA LYS A 201 -7.15 -4.77 -28.01
C LYS A 201 -6.65 -3.67 -27.08
N PHE A 202 -7.58 -3.13 -26.30
CA PHE A 202 -7.34 -2.10 -25.29
C PHE A 202 -8.06 -2.47 -24.02
N SER A 203 -7.35 -2.43 -22.89
CA SER A 203 -7.93 -2.74 -21.58
C SER A 203 -8.02 -1.48 -20.72
N GLY A 204 -9.07 -1.41 -19.93
CA GLY A 204 -9.27 -0.40 -18.90
C GLY A 204 -9.66 -1.07 -17.59
N TYR A 205 -9.08 -0.63 -16.50
CA TYR A 205 -9.33 -1.15 -15.18
C TYR A 205 -9.86 -0.06 -14.26
N TRP A 206 -10.81 -0.42 -13.40
CA TRP A 206 -11.24 0.42 -12.29
C TRP A 206 -11.59 -0.43 -11.08
N TRP A 207 -11.37 0.09 -9.89
CA TRP A 207 -11.63 -0.62 -8.65
C TRP A 207 -11.88 0.34 -7.48
N ASN A 208 -12.48 -0.17 -6.42
CA ASN A 208 -12.61 0.50 -5.14
C ASN A 208 -12.42 -0.50 -4.00
N SER A 209 -11.93 -0.02 -2.86
CA SER A 209 -11.76 -0.77 -1.64
C SER A 209 -12.12 0.10 -0.43
N THR A 210 -12.73 -0.50 0.57
CA THR A 210 -13.18 0.21 1.77
C THR A 210 -13.25 -0.76 2.96
N PRO A 211 -13.00 -0.28 4.20
CA PRO A 211 -13.21 -1.10 5.39
C PRO A 211 -14.69 -1.34 5.72
N ARG A 212 -15.63 -0.63 5.09
CA ARG A 212 -17.06 -0.73 5.33
C ARG A 212 -17.83 -1.03 4.06
N LEU A 213 -18.69 -2.05 4.08
CA LEU A 213 -19.45 -2.49 2.90
C LEU A 213 -20.26 -1.35 2.25
N GLU A 214 -20.89 -0.49 3.06
CA GLU A 214 -21.66 0.66 2.57
C GLU A 214 -20.87 1.64 1.69
N GLY A 215 -19.54 1.71 1.91
CA GLY A 215 -18.64 2.59 1.16
C GLY A 215 -18.09 1.99 -0.13
N LEU A 216 -18.39 0.72 -0.46
CA LEU A 216 -17.81 0.04 -1.61
C LEU A 216 -18.18 0.70 -2.95
N GLY A 217 -19.47 1.08 -3.12
CA GLY A 217 -19.91 1.76 -4.33
C GLY A 217 -19.61 0.97 -5.60
N ALA A 218 -19.89 -0.33 -5.61
CA ALA A 218 -19.60 -1.22 -6.74
C ALA A 218 -20.30 -0.80 -8.05
N GLU A 219 -21.46 -0.14 -7.93
CA GLU A 219 -22.19 0.42 -9.05
C GLU A 219 -21.34 1.47 -9.79
N GLY A 220 -21.26 1.35 -11.11
CA GLY A 220 -20.49 2.27 -11.96
C GLY A 220 -19.01 1.91 -12.15
N ILE A 221 -18.44 0.98 -11.37
CA ILE A 221 -17.04 0.54 -11.52
C ILE A 221 -16.83 -0.04 -12.93
N GLY A 222 -17.69 -0.98 -13.38
CA GLY A 222 -17.60 -1.57 -14.70
C GLY A 222 -17.72 -0.54 -15.83
N ARG A 223 -18.66 0.42 -15.70
CA ARG A 223 -18.81 1.52 -16.69
C ARG A 223 -17.54 2.35 -16.77
N ARG A 224 -16.95 2.71 -15.65
CA ARG A 224 -15.71 3.49 -15.62
C ARG A 224 -14.52 2.73 -16.21
N ALA A 225 -14.43 1.42 -15.96
CA ALA A 225 -13.43 0.56 -16.59
C ALA A 225 -13.60 0.53 -18.12
N LEU A 226 -14.84 0.41 -18.60
CA LEU A 226 -15.17 0.45 -20.03
C LEU A 226 -14.79 1.79 -20.67
N GLU A 227 -15.17 2.91 -20.06
CA GLU A 227 -14.81 4.26 -20.53
C GLU A 227 -13.28 4.40 -20.64
N ARG A 228 -12.54 3.84 -19.70
CA ARG A 228 -11.06 3.86 -19.71
C ARG A 228 -10.49 2.99 -20.84
N ALA A 229 -11.06 1.83 -21.10
CA ALA A 229 -10.66 0.97 -22.22
C ALA A 229 -10.88 1.65 -23.57
N VAL A 230 -12.09 2.19 -23.77
CA VAL A 230 -12.48 2.90 -25.00
C VAL A 230 -11.62 4.15 -25.24
N ALA A 231 -11.30 4.89 -24.17
CA ALA A 231 -10.47 6.09 -24.27
C ALA A 231 -9.04 5.82 -24.77
N GLN A 232 -8.57 4.57 -24.71
CA GLN A 232 -7.24 4.19 -25.19
C GLN A 232 -7.19 3.80 -26.68
N ILE A 233 -8.32 3.78 -27.37
CA ILE A 233 -8.37 3.39 -28.79
C ILE A 233 -7.63 4.41 -29.66
N GLY A 234 -6.80 3.91 -30.60
CA GLY A 234 -6.05 4.73 -31.53
C GLY A 234 -4.86 5.46 -30.89
N PRO A 235 -4.04 4.77 -30.07
CA PRO A 235 -2.90 5.42 -29.40
C PRO A 235 -1.84 5.83 -30.40
N GLY A 236 -1.23 6.99 -30.12
CA GLY A 236 -0.03 7.45 -30.80
C GLY A 236 1.20 7.39 -29.92
N ARG A 237 2.34 7.84 -30.48
CA ARG A 237 3.54 8.16 -29.75
C ARG A 237 3.78 9.66 -29.80
N VAL A 238 4.49 10.21 -28.83
CA VAL A 238 4.99 11.57 -28.87
C VAL A 238 6.46 11.57 -29.30
N ARG A 239 6.94 12.67 -29.85
CA ARG A 239 8.37 12.84 -30.12
C ARG A 239 9.15 12.86 -28.81
N SER A 240 10.36 12.33 -28.87
CA SER A 240 11.27 12.42 -27.72
C SER A 240 11.57 13.87 -27.37
N GLY A 241 11.50 14.21 -26.07
CA GLY A 241 11.67 15.60 -25.60
C GLY A 241 11.31 15.80 -24.15
N LYS A 242 11.27 17.07 -23.75
CA LYS A 242 10.84 17.49 -22.41
C LYS A 242 9.39 17.96 -22.42
N TYR A 243 8.61 17.43 -21.51
CA TYR A 243 7.18 17.70 -21.40
C TYR A 243 6.82 18.10 -19.96
N ARG A 244 5.77 18.91 -19.82
CA ARG A 244 5.00 18.94 -18.57
C ARG A 244 4.29 17.61 -18.43
N CYS A 245 4.47 16.97 -17.29
CA CYS A 245 3.80 15.71 -17.00
C CYS A 245 2.85 15.87 -15.83
N VAL A 246 1.59 15.51 -16.06
CA VAL A 246 0.58 15.36 -15.01
C VAL A 246 0.45 13.88 -14.73
N ILE A 247 0.68 13.46 -13.49
CA ILE A 247 0.59 12.06 -13.05
C ILE A 247 -0.72 11.89 -12.32
N ASP A 248 -1.58 11.03 -12.83
CA ASP A 248 -2.89 10.76 -12.23
C ASP A 248 -2.77 10.17 -10.82
N SER A 249 -3.63 10.59 -9.90
CA SER A 249 -3.64 10.14 -8.49
C SER A 249 -3.72 8.60 -8.34
N GLU A 250 -4.24 7.90 -9.35
CA GLU A 250 -4.31 6.43 -9.34
C GLU A 250 -2.94 5.76 -9.42
N CYS A 251 -1.99 6.38 -10.10
CA CYS A 251 -0.65 5.83 -10.31
C CYS A 251 0.47 6.67 -9.66
N ALA A 252 0.16 7.86 -9.13
CA ALA A 252 1.14 8.80 -8.59
C ALA A 252 1.96 8.24 -7.42
N SER A 253 1.42 7.29 -6.65
CA SER A 253 2.16 6.59 -5.58
C SER A 253 3.43 5.87 -6.08
N ARG A 254 3.51 5.57 -7.39
CA ARG A 254 4.72 5.03 -8.04
C ARG A 254 5.93 5.95 -7.87
N LEU A 255 5.70 7.26 -7.79
CA LEU A 255 6.76 8.25 -7.59
C LEU A 255 7.06 8.53 -6.11
N LEU A 256 6.06 8.43 -5.23
CA LEU A 256 6.25 8.63 -3.79
C LEU A 256 6.98 7.44 -3.14
N THR A 257 6.66 6.22 -3.54
CA THR A 257 7.18 4.98 -2.93
C THR A 257 8.72 4.94 -2.86
N PRO A 258 9.48 5.27 -3.93
CA PRO A 258 10.94 5.29 -3.87
C PRO A 258 11.51 6.32 -2.88
N LEU A 259 10.84 7.47 -2.68
CA LEU A 259 11.24 8.46 -1.67
C LEU A 259 11.12 7.88 -0.27
N LEU A 260 9.96 7.27 0.04
CA LEU A 260 9.73 6.65 1.35
C LEU A 260 10.73 5.52 1.61
N ASN A 261 10.98 4.66 0.63
CA ASN A 261 11.96 3.59 0.73
C ASN A 261 13.39 4.13 0.98
N ALA A 262 13.75 5.25 0.35
CA ALA A 262 15.06 5.88 0.54
C ALA A 262 15.23 6.50 1.95
N LEU A 263 14.14 6.80 2.66
CA LEU A 263 14.14 7.25 4.05
C LEU A 263 14.19 6.10 5.06
N GLY A 264 14.08 4.85 4.60
CA GLY A 264 14.10 3.67 5.44
C GLY A 264 15.46 3.42 6.09
N GLY A 265 15.47 3.11 7.38
CA GLY A 265 16.70 2.92 8.19
C GLY A 265 17.64 1.85 7.63
N TYR A 266 17.09 0.79 7.02
CA TYR A 266 17.92 -0.21 6.36
C TYR A 266 18.67 0.36 5.15
N ALA A 267 18.00 1.13 4.30
CA ALA A 267 18.63 1.75 3.14
C ALA A 267 19.72 2.76 3.56
N ILE A 268 19.44 3.57 4.58
CA ILE A 268 20.39 4.53 5.16
C ILE A 268 21.60 3.81 5.74
N GLN A 269 21.40 2.76 6.56
CA GLN A 269 22.47 2.01 7.22
C GLN A 269 23.37 1.29 6.21
N GLN A 270 22.83 0.80 5.11
CA GLN A 270 23.60 0.13 4.04
C GLN A 270 24.25 1.12 3.05
N ASN A 271 24.14 2.44 3.26
CA ASN A 271 24.55 3.48 2.29
C ASN A 271 23.93 3.25 0.90
N ASN A 272 22.72 2.70 0.85
CA ASN A 272 21.96 2.43 -0.37
C ASN A 272 20.72 3.31 -0.45
N SER A 273 20.91 4.61 -0.31
CA SER A 273 19.86 5.61 -0.38
C SER A 273 20.36 6.88 -1.03
N PHE A 274 19.61 7.38 -2.02
CA PHE A 274 19.85 8.70 -2.60
C PHE A 274 19.48 9.86 -1.64
N LEU A 275 18.90 9.57 -0.48
CA LEU A 275 18.61 10.51 0.62
C LEU A 275 19.57 10.34 1.81
N LEU A 276 20.71 9.71 1.60
CA LEU A 276 21.75 9.63 2.63
C LEU A 276 22.16 11.04 3.06
N ASP A 277 22.33 11.26 4.37
CA ASP A 277 22.71 12.55 4.98
C ASP A 277 21.76 13.72 4.67
N SER A 278 20.51 13.43 4.30
CA SER A 278 19.51 14.46 3.96
C SER A 278 18.70 14.97 5.18
N LEU A 279 18.80 14.34 6.33
CA LEU A 279 18.04 14.72 7.54
C LEU A 279 18.28 16.17 7.92
N GLY A 280 17.20 16.95 8.06
CA GLY A 280 17.23 18.38 8.33
C GLY A 280 17.62 19.28 7.15
N LYS A 281 17.84 18.72 5.95
CA LYS A 281 18.24 19.49 4.75
C LYS A 281 17.07 19.68 3.78
N LYS A 282 17.04 20.82 3.12
CA LYS A 282 16.15 21.08 1.98
C LYS A 282 16.70 20.37 0.74
N VAL A 283 16.03 19.29 0.32
CA VAL A 283 16.41 18.44 -0.82
C VAL A 283 15.47 18.65 -1.99
N PHE A 284 14.20 18.95 -1.71
CA PHE A 284 13.13 18.99 -2.70
C PHE A 284 12.54 20.39 -2.84
N HIS A 285 11.66 20.55 -3.82
CA HIS A 285 10.88 21.76 -4.04
C HIS A 285 10.08 22.13 -2.80
N GLU A 286 9.93 23.43 -2.53
CA GLU A 286 9.18 23.92 -1.36
C GLU A 286 7.70 23.52 -1.33
N GLY A 287 7.12 23.21 -2.46
CA GLY A 287 5.77 22.67 -2.58
C GLY A 287 5.63 21.22 -2.08
N LEU A 288 6.74 20.47 -1.90
CA LEU A 288 6.65 19.10 -1.42
C LEU A 288 6.54 19.06 0.10
N THR A 289 5.35 18.70 0.57
CA THR A 289 5.10 18.35 1.97
C THR A 289 4.46 16.97 2.01
N VAL A 290 5.07 16.06 2.77
CA VAL A 290 4.58 14.68 2.99
C VAL A 290 4.36 14.49 4.48
N ARG A 291 3.12 14.20 4.86
CA ARG A 291 2.72 13.96 6.25
C ARG A 291 2.24 12.52 6.42
N ASP A 292 2.65 11.85 7.48
CA ASP A 292 2.08 10.56 7.87
C ASP A 292 0.83 10.79 8.73
N VAL A 293 -0.32 10.36 8.22
CA VAL A 293 -1.64 10.53 8.86
C VAL A 293 -2.22 9.18 9.29
N GLY A 294 -1.39 8.34 9.89
CA GLY A 294 -1.67 6.92 10.16
C GLY A 294 -2.74 6.62 11.22
N ARG A 295 -3.32 7.63 11.90
CA ARG A 295 -4.28 7.42 13.01
C ARG A 295 -5.68 7.99 12.69
N ARG A 296 -6.17 7.77 11.48
CA ARG A 296 -7.48 8.28 11.03
C ARG A 296 -8.57 7.22 11.18
N PRO A 297 -9.55 7.40 12.10
CA PRO A 297 -10.65 6.46 12.26
C PRO A 297 -11.44 6.26 10.95
N GLY A 298 -11.76 5.00 10.64
CA GLY A 298 -12.53 4.61 9.45
C GLY A 298 -11.80 4.74 8.12
N GLU A 299 -10.52 5.14 8.11
CA GLU A 299 -9.76 5.33 6.88
C GLU A 299 -8.77 4.18 6.64
N THR A 300 -8.83 3.59 5.43
CA THR A 300 -7.97 2.49 4.98
C THR A 300 -6.48 2.77 5.23
N GLY A 301 -5.77 1.76 5.75
CA GLY A 301 -4.34 1.83 6.03
C GLY A 301 -3.98 2.50 7.35
N SER A 302 -4.96 2.97 8.15
CA SER A 302 -4.70 3.50 9.50
C SER A 302 -4.32 2.39 10.46
N ARG A 303 -3.34 2.65 11.34
CA ARG A 303 -2.85 1.72 12.37
C ARG A 303 -2.42 2.46 13.63
N LEU A 304 -2.62 1.84 14.80
CA LEU A 304 -2.19 2.39 16.08
C LEU A 304 -0.75 2.02 16.44
N PHE A 305 -0.19 0.99 15.79
CA PHE A 305 1.17 0.50 16.03
C PHE A 305 1.79 -0.09 14.76
N ASP A 306 3.12 -0.14 14.72
CA ASP A 306 3.91 -0.80 13.68
C ASP A 306 4.16 -2.29 14.00
N SER A 307 4.97 -2.97 13.19
CA SER A 307 5.23 -4.42 13.39
C SER A 307 6.01 -4.73 14.67
N GLU A 308 6.69 -3.74 15.26
CA GLU A 308 7.37 -3.87 16.54
C GLU A 308 6.42 -3.64 17.73
N GLY A 309 5.19 -3.15 17.49
CA GLY A 309 4.27 -2.71 18.53
C GLY A 309 4.50 -1.26 18.98
N VAL A 310 5.35 -0.52 18.28
CA VAL A 310 5.62 0.90 18.55
C VAL A 310 4.41 1.73 18.16
N ALA A 311 4.00 2.65 19.04
CA ALA A 311 2.86 3.53 18.80
C ALA A 311 3.09 4.42 17.58
N THR A 312 2.13 4.45 16.67
CA THR A 312 2.11 5.40 15.57
C THR A 312 1.72 6.79 16.06
N CYS A 313 2.10 7.81 15.33
CA CYS A 313 1.61 9.17 15.52
C CYS A 313 1.55 9.90 14.18
N GLU A 314 0.83 11.02 14.12
CA GLU A 314 0.95 11.92 12.97
C GLU A 314 2.34 12.56 12.99
N ARG A 315 2.99 12.65 11.83
CA ARG A 315 4.33 13.18 11.69
C ARG A 315 4.55 13.86 10.34
N ASP A 316 5.40 14.85 10.32
CA ASP A 316 5.83 15.51 9.10
C ASP A 316 7.11 14.83 8.59
N ILE A 317 6.98 13.99 7.55
CA ILE A 317 8.11 13.27 6.93
C ILE A 317 8.98 14.27 6.14
N ILE A 318 8.33 15.08 5.31
CA ILE A 318 8.95 16.14 4.52
C ILE A 318 8.09 17.39 4.66
N THR A 319 8.68 18.54 4.92
CA THR A 319 7.97 19.83 5.01
C THR A 319 8.67 20.88 4.15
N GLY A 320 7.96 21.42 3.16
CA GLY A 320 8.54 22.46 2.30
C GLY A 320 9.84 22.02 1.63
N GLY A 321 9.96 20.74 1.26
CA GLY A 321 11.14 20.14 0.68
C GLY A 321 12.25 19.76 1.65
N VAL A 322 12.09 20.03 2.96
CA VAL A 322 13.05 19.62 4.01
C VAL A 322 12.73 18.24 4.51
N VAL A 323 13.71 17.34 4.51
CA VAL A 323 13.59 15.99 5.07
C VAL A 323 13.66 16.07 6.60
N ASN A 324 12.56 15.75 7.29
CA ASN A 324 12.47 15.87 8.74
C ASN A 324 12.79 14.56 9.47
N GLU A 325 12.57 13.41 8.84
CA GLU A 325 12.64 12.13 9.54
C GLU A 325 13.12 11.00 8.64
N TYR A 326 13.88 10.06 9.23
CA TYR A 326 14.12 8.72 8.70
C TYR A 326 13.27 7.70 9.45
N PHE A 327 12.92 6.60 8.80
CA PHE A 327 12.19 5.49 9.41
C PHE A 327 13.17 4.54 10.09
N ILE A 328 13.36 4.70 11.38
CA ILE A 328 14.37 4.02 12.16
C ILE A 328 13.70 3.14 13.21
N ASN A 329 13.63 1.83 12.95
CA ASN A 329 13.13 0.87 13.92
C ASN A 329 14.15 0.62 15.06
N THR A 330 13.76 -0.15 16.06
CA THR A 330 14.58 -0.44 17.25
C THR A 330 15.96 -0.99 16.87
N TYR A 331 16.02 -1.92 15.92
CA TYR A 331 17.26 -2.54 15.47
C TYR A 331 18.19 -1.56 14.75
N MET A 332 17.65 -0.78 13.81
CA MET A 332 18.45 0.19 13.05
C MET A 332 18.91 1.35 13.94
N ALA A 333 18.11 1.75 14.93
CA ALA A 333 18.49 2.74 15.91
C ALA A 333 19.76 2.32 16.65
N ALA A 334 19.80 1.08 17.16
CA ALA A 334 20.96 0.54 17.83
C ALA A 334 22.18 0.40 16.91
N LYS A 335 21.98 -0.03 15.65
CA LYS A 335 23.06 -0.16 14.66
C LYS A 335 23.71 1.15 14.27
N MET A 336 22.93 2.20 14.17
CA MET A 336 23.39 3.51 13.68
C MET A 336 23.70 4.49 14.83
N GLY A 337 23.38 4.14 16.09
CA GLY A 337 23.48 5.08 17.21
C GLY A 337 22.54 6.28 17.08
N MET A 338 21.37 6.09 16.42
CA MET A 338 20.35 7.12 16.21
C MET A 338 19.14 6.90 17.12
N ALA A 339 18.38 7.95 17.37
CA ALA A 339 17.09 7.81 18.05
C ALA A 339 16.10 7.02 17.15
N PRO A 340 15.38 6.03 17.72
CA PRO A 340 14.37 5.30 16.95
C PRO A 340 13.14 6.17 16.68
N THR A 341 12.55 6.01 15.50
CA THR A 341 11.29 6.63 15.09
C THR A 341 10.20 5.57 14.94
N VAL A 342 9.84 5.19 13.74
CA VAL A 342 8.98 4.05 13.41
C VAL A 342 9.64 3.21 12.33
N GLU A 343 9.11 2.03 12.09
CA GLU A 343 9.65 1.11 11.09
C GLU A 343 9.45 1.62 9.65
N ASP A 344 8.29 2.20 9.35
CA ASP A 344 7.92 2.73 8.01
C ASP A 344 6.81 3.80 8.16
N ALA A 345 6.54 4.53 7.10
CA ALA A 345 5.36 5.39 7.02
C ALA A 345 4.08 4.53 7.01
N ILE A 346 3.13 4.88 7.84
CA ILE A 346 1.87 4.14 7.99
C ILE A 346 0.86 4.53 6.90
N ARG A 347 0.56 5.82 6.79
CA ARG A 347 -0.41 6.36 5.83
C ARG A 347 0.07 7.72 5.30
N PRO A 348 1.16 7.73 4.52
CA PRO A 348 1.75 8.96 4.02
C PRO A 348 0.82 9.65 3.03
N ARG A 349 0.67 10.97 3.20
CA ARG A 349 -0.10 11.86 2.34
C ARG A 349 0.79 12.96 1.79
N VAL A 350 0.78 13.14 0.48
CA VAL A 350 1.30 14.36 -0.16
C VAL A 350 0.27 15.45 0.01
N MET A 351 0.67 16.57 0.61
CA MET A 351 -0.22 17.69 0.89
C MET A 351 -0.45 18.54 -0.37
N PRO A 352 -1.64 19.12 -0.54
CA PRO A 352 -1.95 19.99 -1.67
C PRO A 352 -0.99 21.19 -1.78
N TRP A 353 -0.66 21.57 -3.02
CA TRP A 353 0.16 22.74 -3.33
C TRP A 353 -0.08 23.18 -4.80
N PRO A 354 -0.12 24.51 -5.14
CA PRO A 354 0.05 25.67 -4.27
C PRO A 354 -1.19 26.00 -3.42
N GLU A 355 -2.33 25.42 -3.70
CA GLU A 355 -3.60 25.64 -2.99
C GLU A 355 -4.39 24.35 -2.83
N GLU A 356 -5.34 24.32 -1.90
CA GLU A 356 -6.26 23.19 -1.70
C GLU A 356 -7.35 23.15 -2.77
N GLY A 357 -7.95 21.95 -2.97
CA GLY A 357 -9.09 21.73 -3.87
C GLY A 357 -8.73 21.60 -5.36
N LEU A 358 -7.45 21.56 -5.73
CA LEU A 358 -7.05 21.27 -7.10
C LEU A 358 -7.29 19.79 -7.42
N ASP A 359 -8.05 19.54 -8.46
CA ASP A 359 -8.22 18.21 -9.06
C ASP A 359 -7.37 18.06 -10.34
N ARG A 360 -7.42 16.89 -10.96
CA ARG A 360 -6.67 16.57 -12.19
C ARG A 360 -6.97 17.55 -13.32
N GLU A 361 -8.25 17.89 -13.53
CA GLU A 361 -8.69 18.79 -14.60
C GLU A 361 -8.16 20.22 -14.38
N ALA A 362 -8.22 20.72 -13.15
CA ALA A 362 -7.67 22.03 -12.79
C ALA A 362 -6.15 22.07 -12.99
N ILE A 363 -5.44 21.01 -12.60
CA ILE A 363 -3.98 20.90 -12.78
C ILE A 363 -3.60 20.83 -14.26
N MET A 364 -4.30 20.03 -15.09
CA MET A 364 -4.06 20.01 -16.53
C MET A 364 -4.29 21.40 -17.17
N LYS A 365 -5.35 22.09 -16.76
CA LYS A 365 -5.63 23.45 -17.21
C LYS A 365 -4.54 24.45 -16.81
N MET A 366 -4.01 24.34 -15.60
CA MET A 366 -2.88 25.15 -15.14
C MET A 366 -1.60 24.86 -15.93
N CYS A 367 -1.35 23.59 -16.29
CA CYS A 367 -0.21 23.19 -17.10
C CYS A 367 -0.34 23.63 -18.58
N GLY A 368 -1.55 23.80 -19.12
CA GLY A 368 -1.79 24.10 -20.52
C GLY A 368 -1.62 22.85 -21.40
N ASP A 369 -0.39 22.58 -21.85
CA ASP A 369 -0.05 21.44 -22.72
C ASP A 369 0.86 20.45 -21.97
N GLY A 370 0.74 19.15 -22.30
CA GLY A 370 1.60 18.15 -21.70
C GLY A 370 1.14 16.70 -21.90
N ILE A 371 1.66 15.83 -21.05
CA ILE A 371 1.31 14.40 -21.00
C ILE A 371 0.64 14.12 -19.67
N LEU A 372 -0.59 13.58 -19.70
CA LEU A 372 -1.25 12.96 -18.57
C LEU A 372 -0.84 11.49 -18.52
N VAL A 373 -0.09 11.10 -17.50
CA VAL A 373 0.30 9.70 -17.25
C VAL A 373 -0.79 9.06 -16.39
N THR A 374 -1.43 8.01 -16.91
CA THR A 374 -2.49 7.25 -16.22
C THR A 374 -2.07 5.84 -15.85
N GLY A 375 -0.89 5.40 -16.28
CA GLY A 375 -0.35 4.09 -15.95
C GLY A 375 1.16 4.01 -16.10
N PHE A 376 1.75 3.14 -15.30
CA PHE A 376 3.16 2.74 -15.39
C PHE A 376 3.23 1.25 -15.72
N ASN A 377 3.78 0.90 -16.87
CA ASN A 377 3.89 -0.46 -17.38
C ASN A 377 5.33 -0.97 -17.40
N GLY A 378 5.94 -1.02 -16.21
CA GLY A 378 7.29 -1.53 -16.01
C GLY A 378 8.32 -0.45 -15.66
N GLY A 379 9.60 -0.86 -15.65
CA GLY A 379 10.71 -0.01 -15.25
C GLY A 379 10.97 0.02 -13.74
N ASN A 380 12.10 0.60 -13.38
CA ASN A 380 12.61 0.63 -12.01
C ASN A 380 13.24 1.98 -11.68
N SER A 381 13.49 2.20 -10.38
CA SER A 381 14.36 3.24 -9.86
C SER A 381 15.56 2.62 -9.14
N ASN A 382 16.68 3.32 -9.16
CA ASN A 382 17.89 2.96 -8.41
C ASN A 382 17.83 3.57 -7.03
N ALA A 383 17.83 2.74 -5.99
CA ALA A 383 17.74 3.18 -4.60
C ALA A 383 18.94 4.06 -4.17
N ALA A 384 20.14 3.79 -4.67
CA ALA A 384 21.34 4.51 -4.27
C ALA A 384 21.48 5.89 -4.95
N THR A 385 21.06 6.01 -6.22
CA THR A 385 21.27 7.24 -7.02
C THR A 385 20.00 8.04 -7.24
N GLY A 386 18.82 7.42 -7.11
CA GLY A 386 17.53 8.02 -7.43
C GLY A 386 17.21 8.06 -8.93
N ASP A 387 18.07 7.50 -9.80
CA ASP A 387 17.77 7.44 -11.23
C ASP A 387 16.60 6.48 -11.50
N TYR A 388 15.77 6.84 -12.45
CA TYR A 388 14.61 6.03 -12.83
C TYR A 388 14.42 5.94 -14.34
N SER A 389 13.78 4.86 -14.76
CA SER A 389 13.26 4.65 -16.09
C SER A 389 11.96 3.87 -15.98
N PHE A 390 10.83 4.51 -16.32
CA PHE A 390 9.51 3.93 -16.24
C PHE A 390 8.84 3.91 -17.61
N GLY A 391 8.32 2.75 -18.02
CA GLY A 391 7.35 2.67 -19.10
C GLY A 391 6.06 3.36 -18.69
N ILE A 392 5.52 4.21 -19.54
CA ILE A 392 4.31 5.00 -19.26
C ILE A 392 3.30 4.90 -20.39
N GLU A 393 2.04 5.08 -20.01
CA GLU A 393 0.90 5.26 -20.90
C GLU A 393 -0.02 6.34 -20.36
N GLY A 394 -0.84 6.91 -21.23
CA GLY A 394 -1.78 7.96 -20.84
C GLY A 394 -2.28 8.77 -22.02
N PHE A 395 -2.28 10.09 -21.89
CA PHE A 395 -2.88 10.97 -22.90
C PHE A 395 -2.03 12.21 -23.13
N GLU A 396 -1.93 12.63 -24.40
CA GLU A 396 -1.53 14.01 -24.72
C GLU A 396 -2.68 14.95 -24.39
N PHE A 397 -2.40 16.10 -23.78
CA PHE A 397 -3.40 17.15 -23.57
C PHE A 397 -2.88 18.50 -24.05
N LYS A 398 -3.82 19.33 -24.55
CA LYS A 398 -3.57 20.71 -25.02
C LYS A 398 -4.64 21.63 -24.48
N ASP A 399 -4.28 22.84 -24.10
CA ASP A 399 -5.15 23.80 -23.46
C ASP A 399 -5.94 23.18 -22.28
N GLY A 400 -5.29 22.28 -21.52
CA GLY A 400 -5.88 21.56 -20.39
C GLY A 400 -6.91 20.48 -20.76
N ARG A 401 -7.00 20.06 -22.03
CA ARG A 401 -7.96 19.06 -22.52
C ARG A 401 -7.25 17.88 -23.16
N ILE A 402 -7.68 16.69 -22.82
CA ILE A 402 -7.18 15.44 -23.45
C ILE A 402 -7.47 15.51 -24.96
N THR A 403 -6.44 15.20 -25.76
CA THR A 403 -6.50 15.23 -27.23
C THR A 403 -6.42 13.85 -27.85
N ARG A 404 -5.53 12.98 -27.37
CA ARG A 404 -5.37 11.62 -27.87
C ARG A 404 -4.67 10.73 -26.86
N PRO A 405 -4.92 9.40 -26.87
CA PRO A 405 -4.15 8.45 -26.09
C PRO A 405 -2.73 8.30 -26.62
N VAL A 406 -1.79 8.01 -25.70
CA VAL A 406 -0.37 7.78 -26.01
C VAL A 406 0.14 6.60 -25.21
N ARG A 407 1.00 5.78 -25.81
CA ARG A 407 1.59 4.59 -25.18
C ARG A 407 3.01 4.30 -25.71
N GLU A 408 3.66 3.28 -25.15
CA GLU A 408 5.00 2.85 -25.54
C GLU A 408 6.04 3.96 -25.40
N MET A 409 5.97 4.68 -24.31
CA MET A 409 6.89 5.76 -23.97
C MET A 409 7.69 5.42 -22.71
N LEU A 410 8.87 6.03 -22.59
CA LEU A 410 9.68 5.95 -21.39
C LEU A 410 9.77 7.34 -20.74
N MET A 411 9.50 7.40 -19.46
CA MET A 411 9.78 8.54 -18.59
C MET A 411 11.09 8.26 -17.85
N THR A 412 12.11 9.09 -18.06
CA THR A 412 13.45 8.87 -17.51
C THR A 412 13.95 10.09 -16.77
N GLY A 413 14.84 9.88 -15.79
CA GLY A 413 15.45 10.97 -15.04
C GLY A 413 15.97 10.56 -13.68
N ASN A 414 16.08 11.54 -12.79
CA ASN A 414 16.45 11.35 -11.39
C ASN A 414 15.34 11.87 -10.47
N LEU A 415 14.98 11.12 -9.44
CA LEU A 415 13.88 11.44 -8.53
C LEU A 415 14.07 12.76 -7.80
N VAL A 416 15.29 13.10 -7.40
CA VAL A 416 15.53 14.40 -6.74
C VAL A 416 15.27 15.54 -7.72
N THR A 417 15.74 15.42 -8.96
CA THR A 417 15.49 16.41 -10.02
C THR A 417 14.00 16.51 -10.36
N LEU A 418 13.30 15.37 -10.46
CA LEU A 418 11.88 15.33 -10.74
C LEU A 418 11.08 16.08 -9.64
N TRP A 419 11.28 15.72 -8.36
CA TRP A 419 10.56 16.37 -7.27
C TRP A 419 10.96 17.85 -7.06
N ASN A 420 12.10 18.28 -7.57
CA ASN A 420 12.47 19.71 -7.65
C ASN A 420 11.79 20.44 -8.81
N SER A 421 11.22 19.73 -9.76
CA SER A 421 10.41 20.31 -10.85
C SER A 421 8.90 20.28 -10.58
N LEU A 422 8.47 20.06 -9.33
CA LEU A 422 7.07 20.01 -8.93
C LEU A 422 6.36 21.34 -9.25
N LEU A 423 5.29 21.28 -10.03
CA LEU A 423 4.43 22.41 -10.38
C LEU A 423 3.17 22.47 -9.50
N ALA A 424 2.60 21.31 -9.20
CA ALA A 424 1.42 21.21 -8.35
C ALA A 424 1.27 19.81 -7.76
N ALA A 425 0.61 19.75 -6.61
CA ALA A 425 0.05 18.56 -5.99
C ALA A 425 -1.43 18.82 -5.71
N GLY A 426 -2.31 17.97 -6.20
CA GLY A 426 -3.76 18.11 -6.04
C GLY A 426 -4.29 17.78 -4.65
N ASP A 427 -5.61 17.72 -4.55
CA ASP A 427 -6.33 17.29 -3.34
C ASP A 427 -7.27 16.10 -3.63
N ASP A 428 -7.01 15.39 -4.70
CA ASP A 428 -7.82 14.30 -5.26
C ASP A 428 -7.25 12.90 -5.01
N ALA A 429 -6.44 12.73 -3.95
CA ALA A 429 -5.89 11.44 -3.56
C ALA A 429 -7.01 10.42 -3.28
N ARG A 430 -6.88 9.21 -3.82
CA ARG A 430 -7.87 8.14 -3.63
C ARG A 430 -7.84 7.59 -2.21
N ARG A 431 -8.95 7.68 -1.49
CA ARG A 431 -9.07 7.27 -0.08
C ARG A 431 -8.98 5.76 0.13
N CYS A 432 -9.21 4.96 -0.91
CA CYS A 432 -9.03 3.51 -0.88
C CYS A 432 -7.55 3.07 -0.84
N LEU A 433 -6.62 4.00 -1.01
CA LEU A 433 -5.18 3.75 -0.94
C LEU A 433 -4.62 4.10 0.44
N SER A 434 -3.63 3.32 0.89
CA SER A 434 -2.86 3.64 2.10
C SER A 434 -1.83 4.75 1.86
N ARG A 435 -1.33 4.91 0.63
CA ARG A 435 -0.44 6.00 0.22
C ARG A 435 -1.24 7.06 -0.51
N LEU A 436 -1.56 8.14 0.18
CA LEU A 436 -2.42 9.22 -0.33
C LEU A 436 -1.61 10.18 -1.19
N THR A 437 -1.42 9.79 -2.44
CA THR A 437 -0.74 10.61 -3.44
C THR A 437 -1.78 11.17 -4.40
N PRO A 438 -2.00 12.49 -4.42
CA PRO A 438 -2.93 13.13 -5.34
C PRO A 438 -2.34 13.21 -6.74
N THR A 439 -3.09 13.78 -7.67
CA THR A 439 -2.56 14.18 -8.97
C THR A 439 -1.37 15.11 -8.78
N LEU A 440 -0.26 14.80 -9.45
CA LEU A 440 0.99 15.56 -9.39
C LEU A 440 1.32 16.15 -10.76
N ALA A 441 1.86 17.35 -10.79
CA ALA A 441 2.37 17.96 -12.03
C ALA A 441 3.86 18.30 -11.90
N PHE A 442 4.61 18.03 -12.96
CA PHE A 442 6.05 18.29 -13.04
C PHE A 442 6.41 19.02 -14.32
N GLU A 443 7.38 19.95 -14.25
CA GLU A 443 7.94 20.65 -15.40
C GLU A 443 9.07 19.85 -16.04
N ALA A 444 9.21 19.95 -17.37
CA ALA A 444 10.38 19.52 -18.12
C ALA A 444 10.86 18.07 -17.90
N VAL A 445 9.92 17.12 -17.82
CA VAL A 445 10.22 15.68 -17.67
C VAL A 445 10.68 15.09 -18.99
N ASP A 446 11.77 14.32 -18.97
CA ASP A 446 12.29 13.65 -20.16
C ASP A 446 11.42 12.45 -20.55
N ILE A 447 10.83 12.52 -21.73
CA ILE A 447 10.02 11.46 -22.35
C ILE A 447 10.71 10.99 -23.62
N SER A 448 10.94 9.69 -23.73
CA SER A 448 11.38 9.02 -24.95
C SER A 448 10.16 8.36 -25.61
N GLY A 449 9.85 8.76 -26.82
CA GLY A 449 8.78 8.22 -27.64
C GLY A 449 9.32 7.76 -29.01
N GLU A 450 8.99 8.50 -30.09
CA GLU A 450 9.57 8.28 -31.43
C GLU A 450 10.97 8.92 -31.58
#